data_da863afb276eeeeede85da28f52d9f71
#
_entry.id   da863afb276eeeeede85da28f52d9f71
#
_cell.length_a   1.000
_cell.length_b   1.000
_cell.length_c   1.000
_cell.angle_alpha   90.00
_cell.angle_beta   90.00
_cell.angle_gamma   90.00
#
_symmetry.space_group_name_H-M   'P 1'
#
loop_
_entity.id
_entity.type
_entity.pdbx_description
1 polymer ?
#
loop_
_entity_poly.entity_id
_entity_poly.type
_entity_poly.pdbx_seq_one_letter_code
_entity_poly.pdbx_strand_id
1 'polypeptide(L)'
;MLPELTGVERPTWGFSGSALVQGTQVILDAGPLISLDINTGALLWKTKNYSPGYGSAVPFEKNGQHHIAALNNDALLVVQATDGQVIAEFPWNSSFSTSSTTPVVDIADGDIRIWISTGYRRGGAMLRLTPDGLERIWENKLLSNHMASSIFWKGHLYGFDGNSHRARTVSIVCLDATTGDERWREMGFGCGSLMLADDTLIVLSDQGELLFAPASPEAFTPLSRGEALDGKCWSVPVLVRKRIYCRNADGRLVCVNVELKPSAASVAP
;
A
#
# COMPACT_ATOMS: atom_id res chain seq x y z
N MET A 1 4.37 -23.61 -12.96
CA MET A 1 4.02 -22.82 -11.73
C MET A 1 5.08 -21.76 -11.49
N LEU A 2 4.83 -20.72 -10.63
CA LEU A 2 5.80 -19.62 -10.45
C LEU A 2 7.22 -20.08 -10.04
N PRO A 3 7.40 -21.01 -9.10
CA PRO A 3 8.74 -21.51 -8.78
C PRO A 3 9.50 -22.13 -9.95
N GLU A 4 8.81 -22.86 -10.82
CA GLU A 4 9.42 -23.46 -12.02
C GLU A 4 9.83 -22.37 -13.04
N LEU A 5 9.05 -21.30 -13.13
CA LEU A 5 9.28 -20.20 -14.05
C LEU A 5 10.41 -19.28 -13.57
N THR A 6 10.48 -19.05 -12.28
CA THR A 6 11.41 -18.08 -11.68
C THR A 6 12.69 -18.71 -11.14
N GLY A 7 12.63 -19.98 -10.74
CA GLY A 7 13.71 -20.64 -9.99
C GLY A 7 13.76 -20.21 -8.52
N VAL A 8 12.72 -19.52 -8.02
CA VAL A 8 12.63 -19.03 -6.64
C VAL A 8 11.65 -19.88 -5.85
N GLU A 9 12.03 -20.32 -4.68
CA GLU A 9 11.15 -21.09 -3.79
C GLU A 9 9.97 -20.24 -3.30
N ARG A 10 8.84 -20.90 -3.06
CA ARG A 10 7.66 -20.23 -2.52
C ARG A 10 7.97 -19.68 -1.12
N PRO A 11 7.80 -18.39 -0.88
CA PRO A 11 8.01 -17.81 0.45
C PRO A 11 6.98 -18.33 1.46
N THR A 12 7.23 -18.11 2.75
CA THR A 12 6.45 -18.68 3.88
C THR A 12 4.94 -18.50 3.73
N TRP A 13 4.49 -17.29 3.32
CA TRP A 13 3.07 -16.98 3.13
C TRP A 13 2.62 -16.98 1.66
N GLY A 14 3.40 -17.60 0.78
CA GLY A 14 3.11 -17.69 -0.65
C GLY A 14 3.42 -16.38 -1.40
N PHE A 15 3.18 -16.39 -2.71
CA PHE A 15 3.21 -15.17 -3.52
C PHE A 15 1.86 -14.46 -3.33
N SER A 16 1.81 -13.45 -2.48
CA SER A 16 0.57 -12.82 -2.03
C SER A 16 0.31 -11.43 -2.64
N GLY A 17 1.26 -10.88 -3.38
CA GLY A 17 1.06 -9.66 -4.15
C GLY A 17 -0.04 -9.83 -5.20
N SER A 18 -0.81 -8.79 -5.45
CA SER A 18 -1.82 -8.78 -6.51
C SER A 18 -1.16 -8.75 -7.89
N ALA A 19 -1.73 -9.52 -8.82
CA ALA A 19 -1.33 -9.43 -10.22
C ALA A 19 -1.69 -8.06 -10.79
N LEU A 20 -0.73 -7.41 -11.43
CA LEU A 20 -0.96 -6.18 -12.18
C LEU A 20 -1.24 -6.53 -13.65
N VAL A 21 -2.41 -6.14 -14.13
CA VAL A 21 -2.77 -6.26 -15.56
C VAL A 21 -2.52 -4.94 -16.25
N GLN A 22 -1.66 -4.95 -17.27
CA GLN A 22 -1.34 -3.77 -18.08
C GLN A 22 -1.33 -4.12 -19.58
N GLY A 23 -2.35 -3.68 -20.29
CA GLY A 23 -2.55 -4.07 -21.69
C GLY A 23 -2.70 -5.58 -21.84
N THR A 24 -1.78 -6.20 -22.58
CA THR A 24 -1.75 -7.67 -22.78
C THR A 24 -0.82 -8.42 -21.83
N GLN A 25 -0.35 -7.76 -20.77
CA GLN A 25 0.61 -8.31 -19.82
C GLN A 25 -0.03 -8.51 -18.44
N VAL A 26 0.40 -9.59 -17.78
CA VAL A 26 0.19 -9.83 -16.34
C VAL A 26 1.54 -9.79 -15.64
N ILE A 27 1.70 -8.87 -14.73
CA ILE A 27 2.97 -8.61 -14.04
C ILE A 27 2.84 -9.05 -12.58
N LEU A 28 3.84 -9.77 -12.10
CA LEU A 28 3.87 -10.37 -10.76
C LEU A 28 5.23 -10.14 -10.11
N ASP A 29 5.23 -9.85 -8.81
CA ASP A 29 6.42 -10.00 -7.97
C ASP A 29 6.48 -11.46 -7.46
N ALA A 30 7.43 -12.21 -7.97
CA ALA A 30 7.68 -13.60 -7.58
C ALA A 30 9.16 -13.82 -7.18
N GLY A 31 9.78 -12.78 -6.62
CA GLY A 31 11.19 -12.64 -6.41
C GLY A 31 11.78 -11.83 -7.58
N PRO A 32 12.05 -12.40 -8.75
CA PRO A 32 12.08 -11.55 -9.95
C PRO A 32 10.69 -10.96 -10.20
N LEU A 33 10.64 -9.74 -10.69
CA LEU A 33 9.45 -9.27 -11.40
C LEU A 33 9.37 -10.04 -12.71
N ILE A 34 8.20 -10.57 -13.01
CA ILE A 34 7.93 -11.29 -14.25
C ILE A 34 6.72 -10.70 -14.96
N SER A 35 6.75 -10.74 -16.28
CA SER A 35 5.60 -10.43 -17.12
C SER A 35 5.22 -11.64 -17.96
N LEU A 36 3.93 -11.93 -17.98
CA LEU A 36 3.33 -13.01 -18.75
C LEU A 36 2.36 -12.42 -19.75
N ASP A 37 2.25 -13.04 -20.91
CA ASP A 37 1.16 -12.75 -21.85
C ASP A 37 -0.18 -13.18 -21.25
N ILE A 38 -1.15 -12.28 -21.23
CA ILE A 38 -2.44 -12.50 -20.57
C ILE A 38 -3.26 -13.63 -21.19
N ASN A 39 -3.08 -13.90 -22.47
CA ASN A 39 -3.87 -14.89 -23.20
C ASN A 39 -3.24 -16.28 -23.15
N THR A 40 -1.90 -16.35 -23.18
CA THR A 40 -1.16 -17.62 -23.33
C THR A 40 -0.45 -18.04 -22.04
N GLY A 41 -0.21 -17.10 -21.12
CA GLY A 41 0.62 -17.32 -19.95
C GLY A 41 2.12 -17.45 -20.26
N ALA A 42 2.55 -17.18 -21.50
CA ALA A 42 3.95 -17.24 -21.90
C ALA A 42 4.76 -16.14 -21.18
N LEU A 43 5.99 -16.48 -20.76
CA LEU A 43 6.91 -15.50 -20.18
C LEU A 43 7.33 -14.51 -21.26
N LEU A 44 7.09 -13.22 -21.03
CA LEU A 44 7.52 -12.14 -21.90
C LEU A 44 8.89 -11.60 -21.48
N TRP A 45 9.04 -11.31 -20.19
CA TRP A 45 10.31 -10.87 -19.60
C TRP A 45 10.36 -11.21 -18.08
N LYS A 46 11.56 -11.23 -17.54
CA LYS A 46 11.83 -11.29 -16.11
C LYS A 46 13.08 -10.52 -15.75
N THR A 47 13.12 -9.93 -14.56
CA THR A 47 14.32 -9.35 -13.96
C THR A 47 15.30 -10.42 -13.47
N LYS A 48 16.45 -10.02 -12.93
CA LYS A 48 17.28 -10.91 -12.08
C LYS A 48 16.46 -11.38 -10.86
N ASN A 49 16.92 -12.43 -10.21
CA ASN A 49 16.27 -12.93 -9.01
C ASN A 49 16.53 -12.00 -7.82
N TYR A 50 15.48 -11.81 -7.02
CA TYR A 50 15.46 -11.14 -5.74
C TYR A 50 14.72 -12.01 -4.72
N SER A 51 14.85 -11.70 -3.44
CA SER A 51 14.05 -12.32 -2.38
C SER A 51 12.61 -11.80 -2.47
N PRO A 52 11.60 -12.67 -2.69
CA PRO A 52 10.23 -12.24 -2.95
C PRO A 52 9.66 -11.45 -1.78
N GLY A 53 9.01 -10.32 -2.07
CA GLY A 53 8.16 -9.57 -1.16
C GLY A 53 6.74 -10.13 -1.11
N TYR A 54 5.86 -9.42 -0.41
CA TYR A 54 4.45 -9.75 -0.29
C TYR A 54 3.54 -8.60 -0.76
N GLY A 55 4.12 -7.46 -1.12
CA GLY A 55 3.45 -6.30 -1.68
C GLY A 55 3.09 -6.49 -3.16
N SER A 56 2.36 -5.55 -3.71
CA SER A 56 1.96 -5.54 -5.11
C SER A 56 2.82 -4.57 -5.92
N ALA A 57 2.97 -4.85 -7.19
CA ALA A 57 3.59 -3.93 -8.13
C ALA A 57 2.65 -2.75 -8.45
N VAL A 58 3.20 -1.56 -8.62
CA VAL A 58 2.46 -0.32 -8.90
C VAL A 58 2.88 0.25 -10.24
N PRO A 59 1.96 0.42 -11.20
CA PRO A 59 2.26 1.06 -12.45
C PRO A 59 2.28 2.58 -12.30
N PHE A 60 3.13 3.23 -13.06
CA PHE A 60 3.13 4.68 -13.21
C PHE A 60 3.69 5.07 -14.58
N GLU A 61 3.44 6.33 -14.97
CA GLU A 61 3.93 6.87 -16.23
C GLU A 61 4.95 7.98 -15.99
N LYS A 62 6.01 7.98 -16.78
CA LYS A 62 7.02 9.03 -16.83
C LYS A 62 7.35 9.34 -18.29
N ASN A 63 7.13 10.56 -18.73
CA ASN A 63 7.44 11.03 -20.11
C ASN A 63 6.80 10.12 -21.19
N GLY A 64 5.55 9.70 -21.00
CA GLY A 64 4.84 8.83 -21.95
C GLY A 64 5.28 7.36 -21.93
N GLN A 65 6.17 6.97 -21.02
CA GLN A 65 6.62 5.59 -20.84
C GLN A 65 6.05 4.99 -19.57
N HIS A 66 5.61 3.74 -19.67
CA HIS A 66 5.07 3.00 -18.53
C HIS A 66 6.19 2.33 -17.73
N HIS A 67 6.14 2.53 -16.43
CA HIS A 67 7.07 1.98 -15.46
C HIS A 67 6.32 1.24 -14.36
N ILE A 68 7.05 0.44 -13.60
CA ILE A 68 6.52 -0.32 -12.48
C ILE A 68 7.45 -0.15 -11.29
N ALA A 69 6.88 0.22 -10.15
CA ALA A 69 7.56 0.19 -8.85
C ALA A 69 7.15 -1.07 -8.09
N ALA A 70 8.12 -1.80 -7.54
CA ALA A 70 7.87 -2.97 -6.71
C ALA A 70 8.85 -3.05 -5.55
N LEU A 71 8.35 -3.34 -4.35
CA LEU A 71 9.14 -3.50 -3.14
C LEU A 71 9.23 -4.99 -2.78
N ASN A 72 10.37 -5.59 -3.03
CA ASN A 72 10.69 -6.94 -2.56
C ASN A 72 11.47 -6.91 -1.23
N ASN A 73 12.05 -8.04 -0.81
CA ASN A 73 12.79 -8.10 0.45
C ASN A 73 14.25 -7.61 0.35
N ASP A 74 14.75 -7.31 -0.83
CA ASP A 74 16.10 -6.82 -1.05
C ASP A 74 16.13 -5.34 -1.42
N ALA A 75 15.12 -4.85 -2.19
CA ALA A 75 15.13 -3.51 -2.76
C ALA A 75 13.74 -3.00 -3.17
N LEU A 76 13.62 -1.68 -3.33
CA LEU A 76 12.66 -1.08 -4.23
C LEU A 76 13.24 -1.11 -5.64
N LEU A 77 12.47 -1.66 -6.57
CA LEU A 77 12.80 -1.68 -8.00
C LEU A 77 11.90 -0.71 -8.75
N VAL A 78 12.47 -0.01 -9.71
CA VAL A 78 11.73 0.66 -10.78
C VAL A 78 12.16 0.02 -12.09
N VAL A 79 11.20 -0.55 -12.81
CA VAL A 79 11.45 -1.22 -14.08
C VAL A 79 10.63 -0.59 -15.21
N GLN A 80 11.13 -0.70 -16.43
CA GLN A 80 10.37 -0.38 -17.62
C GLN A 80 9.35 -1.50 -17.89
N ALA A 81 8.09 -1.14 -18.08
CA ALA A 81 7.00 -2.12 -18.17
C ALA A 81 7.06 -2.97 -19.46
N THR A 82 7.70 -2.48 -20.51
CA THR A 82 7.76 -3.13 -21.82
C THR A 82 8.67 -4.36 -21.86
N ASP A 83 9.80 -4.32 -21.17
CA ASP A 83 10.89 -5.31 -21.29
C ASP A 83 11.48 -5.75 -19.95
N GLY A 84 11.03 -5.16 -18.83
CA GLY A 84 11.51 -5.47 -17.48
C GLY A 84 12.91 -4.92 -17.18
N GLN A 85 13.43 -4.00 -18.01
CA GLN A 85 14.70 -3.34 -17.72
C GLN A 85 14.63 -2.60 -16.39
N VAL A 86 15.52 -2.95 -15.45
CA VAL A 86 15.65 -2.24 -14.18
C VAL A 86 16.33 -0.89 -14.46
N ILE A 87 15.57 0.19 -14.29
CA ILE A 87 16.07 1.57 -14.49
C ILE A 87 16.57 2.21 -13.21
N ALA A 88 16.06 1.74 -12.04
CA ALA A 88 16.53 2.18 -10.75
C ALA A 88 16.30 1.09 -9.68
N GLU A 89 17.22 1.00 -8.74
CA GLU A 89 17.19 0.06 -7.61
C GLU A 89 17.61 0.81 -6.34
N PHE A 90 16.87 0.68 -5.26
CA PHE A 90 17.23 1.22 -3.95
C PHE A 90 17.23 0.09 -2.93
N PRO A 91 18.38 -0.27 -2.32
CA PRO A 91 18.48 -1.35 -1.34
C PRO A 91 17.58 -1.09 -0.14
N TRP A 92 16.69 -2.05 0.15
CA TRP A 92 15.76 -1.97 1.25
C TRP A 92 15.43 -3.37 1.78
N ASN A 93 15.81 -3.63 3.01
CA ASN A 93 15.57 -4.92 3.64
C ASN A 93 15.00 -4.76 5.05
N SER A 94 14.41 -5.81 5.56
CA SER A 94 13.93 -5.92 6.93
C SER A 94 14.53 -7.13 7.63
N SER A 95 14.53 -7.10 8.97
CA SER A 95 15.12 -8.17 9.79
C SER A 95 14.48 -9.55 9.59
N PHE A 96 13.27 -9.61 9.01
CA PHE A 96 12.50 -10.86 8.87
C PHE A 96 12.13 -11.18 7.42
N SER A 97 12.70 -10.47 6.45
CA SER A 97 12.37 -10.63 5.03
C SER A 97 10.85 -10.62 4.79
N THR A 98 10.18 -9.58 5.31
CA THR A 98 8.71 -9.44 5.28
C THR A 98 8.28 -8.08 4.77
N SER A 99 8.80 -7.64 3.63
CA SER A 99 8.28 -6.45 2.94
C SER A 99 6.91 -6.78 2.35
N SER A 100 5.84 -6.34 3.03
CA SER A 100 4.46 -6.73 2.68
C SER A 100 3.64 -5.56 2.15
N THR A 101 4.21 -4.38 2.10
CA THR A 101 3.49 -3.18 1.66
C THR A 101 3.78 -2.86 0.21
N THR A 102 2.77 -2.33 -0.43
CA THR A 102 2.86 -1.80 -1.79
C THR A 102 3.51 -0.42 -1.75
N PRO A 103 4.47 -0.10 -2.63
CA PRO A 103 5.00 1.25 -2.74
C PRO A 103 3.89 2.26 -3.06
N VAL A 104 4.06 3.49 -2.62
CA VAL A 104 3.14 4.59 -2.97
C VAL A 104 3.87 5.55 -3.89
N VAL A 105 3.39 5.69 -5.11
CA VAL A 105 3.97 6.59 -6.10
C VAL A 105 3.17 7.89 -6.15
N ASP A 106 3.85 9.01 -5.99
CA ASP A 106 3.30 10.34 -6.14
C ASP A 106 4.01 11.04 -7.32
N ILE A 107 3.20 11.64 -8.19
CA ILE A 107 3.69 12.34 -9.38
C ILE A 107 3.10 13.75 -9.35
N ALA A 108 3.97 14.74 -9.21
CA ALA A 108 3.60 16.14 -9.21
C ALA A 108 4.60 16.94 -10.05
N ASP A 109 4.11 17.69 -11.05
CA ASP A 109 4.91 18.56 -11.92
C ASP A 109 6.14 17.86 -12.53
N GLY A 110 6.01 16.56 -12.85
CA GLY A 110 7.10 15.75 -13.40
C GLY A 110 8.10 15.22 -12.36
N ASP A 111 8.00 15.62 -11.09
CA ASP A 111 8.73 15.02 -9.97
C ASP A 111 8.04 13.72 -9.56
N ILE A 112 8.80 12.62 -9.49
CA ILE A 112 8.28 11.32 -9.09
C ILE A 112 8.88 10.95 -7.75
N ARG A 113 8.01 10.87 -6.75
CA ARG A 113 8.35 10.45 -5.40
C ARG A 113 7.76 9.09 -5.11
N ILE A 114 8.51 8.23 -4.44
CA ILE A 114 8.10 6.88 -4.09
C ILE A 114 8.29 6.68 -2.60
N TRP A 115 7.20 6.46 -1.88
CA TRP A 115 7.22 6.06 -0.48
C TRP A 115 7.30 4.54 -0.37
N ILE A 116 8.22 4.07 0.47
CA ILE A 116 8.33 2.68 0.88
C ILE A 116 8.38 2.57 2.40
N SER A 117 7.81 1.50 2.93
CA SER A 117 7.85 1.24 4.37
C SER A 117 7.78 -0.26 4.63
N THR A 118 8.35 -0.68 5.75
CA THR A 118 8.32 -2.07 6.18
C THR A 118 8.17 -2.14 7.69
N GLY A 119 7.43 -3.11 8.19
CA GLY A 119 7.20 -3.34 9.61
C GLY A 119 8.48 -3.63 10.41
N TYR A 120 8.31 -4.12 11.63
CA TYR A 120 9.39 -4.50 12.55
C TYR A 120 10.33 -3.34 12.90
N ARG A 121 9.80 -2.13 13.01
CA ARG A 121 10.53 -0.89 13.26
C ARG A 121 11.60 -0.56 12.22
N ARG A 122 11.45 -1.08 10.99
CA ARG A 122 12.31 -0.71 9.88
C ARG A 122 12.06 0.75 9.50
N GLY A 123 10.81 1.18 9.59
CA GLY A 123 10.39 2.52 9.19
C GLY A 123 10.07 2.62 7.72
N GLY A 124 10.25 3.80 7.17
CA GLY A 124 10.03 4.08 5.78
C GLY A 124 10.96 5.15 5.24
N ALA A 125 11.02 5.22 3.92
CA ALA A 125 11.80 6.21 3.18
C ALA A 125 10.96 6.84 2.06
N MET A 126 11.12 8.14 1.89
CA MET A 126 10.67 8.86 0.71
C MET A 126 11.84 8.98 -0.25
N LEU A 127 11.64 8.50 -1.46
CA LEU A 127 12.65 8.46 -2.51
C LEU A 127 12.20 9.33 -3.68
N ARG A 128 13.15 9.91 -4.41
CA ARG A 128 12.93 10.61 -5.68
C ARG A 128 13.54 9.80 -6.82
N LEU A 129 12.78 9.63 -7.89
CA LEU A 129 13.31 9.02 -9.12
C LEU A 129 13.96 10.10 -9.97
N THR A 130 15.28 10.07 -10.07
CA THR A 130 16.11 10.95 -10.88
C THR A 130 16.61 10.24 -12.16
N PRO A 131 17.26 10.94 -13.10
CA PRO A 131 17.93 10.28 -14.23
C PRO A 131 19.03 9.30 -13.80
N ASP A 132 19.65 9.52 -12.65
CA ASP A 132 20.77 8.72 -12.15
C ASP A 132 20.33 7.56 -11.24
N GLY A 133 19.01 7.44 -10.96
CA GLY A 133 18.45 6.40 -10.11
C GLY A 133 17.51 6.91 -9.02
N LEU A 134 17.44 6.19 -7.90
CA LEU A 134 16.62 6.55 -6.75
C LEU A 134 17.46 7.25 -5.69
N GLU A 135 17.09 8.48 -5.37
CA GLU A 135 17.70 9.29 -4.31
C GLU A 135 16.80 9.34 -3.08
N ARG A 136 17.37 9.17 -1.88
CA ARG A 136 16.63 9.29 -0.65
C ARG A 136 16.44 10.76 -0.28
N ILE A 137 15.17 11.21 -0.21
CA ILE A 137 14.80 12.53 0.30
C ILE A 137 14.93 12.53 1.82
N TRP A 138 14.26 11.57 2.48
CA TRP A 138 14.34 11.33 3.92
C TRP A 138 14.02 9.87 4.27
N GLU A 139 14.40 9.45 5.48
CA GLU A 139 14.13 8.14 6.05
C GLU A 139 13.96 8.29 7.55
N ASN A 140 12.94 7.65 8.13
CA ASN A 140 12.72 7.62 9.56
C ASN A 140 12.00 6.34 10.02
N LYS A 141 11.73 6.23 11.33
CA LYS A 141 11.05 5.08 11.95
C LYS A 141 9.67 5.42 12.50
N LEU A 142 9.09 6.55 12.09
CA LEU A 142 7.82 7.03 12.59
C LEU A 142 6.62 6.30 11.99
N LEU A 143 6.80 5.67 10.82
CA LEU A 143 5.76 4.90 10.15
C LEU A 143 6.35 3.61 9.57
N SER A 144 6.17 2.52 10.31
CA SER A 144 6.61 1.16 9.94
C SER A 144 5.39 0.32 9.56
N ASN A 145 5.01 0.34 8.30
CA ASN A 145 3.87 -0.42 7.80
C ASN A 145 4.15 -1.92 7.84
N HIS A 146 3.29 -2.70 8.48
CA HIS A 146 3.46 -4.15 8.56
C HIS A 146 2.75 -4.90 7.43
N MET A 147 1.46 -4.64 7.22
CA MET A 147 0.65 -5.31 6.19
C MET A 147 -0.12 -4.33 5.31
N ALA A 148 -0.76 -3.32 5.91
CA ALA A 148 -1.47 -2.31 5.17
C ALA A 148 -0.51 -1.25 4.62
N SER A 149 -0.64 -0.93 3.34
CA SER A 149 0.12 0.14 2.70
C SER A 149 -0.36 1.51 3.17
N SER A 150 0.51 2.52 3.10
CA SER A 150 0.13 3.90 3.34
C SER A 150 -0.65 4.50 2.17
N ILE A 151 -1.31 5.61 2.44
CA ILE A 151 -1.96 6.48 1.45
C ILE A 151 -1.19 7.79 1.40
N PHE A 152 -0.95 8.29 0.20
CA PHE A 152 -0.47 9.65 -0.03
C PHE A 152 -1.66 10.53 -0.43
N TRP A 153 -1.84 11.64 0.26
CA TRP A 153 -2.89 12.60 -0.06
C TRP A 153 -2.49 14.03 0.31
N LYS A 154 -2.57 14.95 -0.66
CA LYS A 154 -2.31 16.38 -0.48
C LYS A 154 -1.04 16.68 0.34
N GLY A 155 0.07 16.02 -0.02
CA GLY A 155 1.37 16.24 0.62
C GLY A 155 1.57 15.51 1.96
N HIS A 156 0.68 14.60 2.34
CA HIS A 156 0.77 13.84 3.58
C HIS A 156 0.67 12.34 3.34
N LEU A 157 1.31 11.57 4.21
CA LEU A 157 1.22 10.11 4.27
C LEU A 157 0.36 9.69 5.47
N TYR A 158 -0.60 8.82 5.21
CA TYR A 158 -1.45 8.21 6.24
C TYR A 158 -1.23 6.72 6.24
N GLY A 159 -0.98 6.10 7.40
CA GLY A 159 -0.72 4.67 7.47
C GLY A 159 -0.76 4.12 8.88
N PHE A 160 -0.72 2.79 8.99
CA PHE A 160 -0.61 2.10 10.26
C PHE A 160 0.85 1.83 10.61
N ASP A 161 1.30 2.34 11.76
CA ASP A 161 2.62 2.08 12.31
C ASP A 161 2.58 0.96 13.34
N GLY A 162 3.39 -0.08 13.14
CA GLY A 162 3.55 -1.17 14.09
C GLY A 162 3.25 -2.55 13.51
N ASN A 163 3.27 -3.58 14.36
CA ASN A 163 3.16 -4.97 13.94
C ASN A 163 1.91 -5.66 14.51
N SER A 164 1.32 -6.57 13.76
CA SER A 164 0.09 -7.28 14.11
C SER A 164 0.19 -8.09 15.42
N HIS A 165 1.36 -8.63 15.76
CA HIS A 165 1.55 -9.35 17.03
C HIS A 165 1.61 -8.42 18.26
N ARG A 166 1.64 -7.12 18.06
CA ARG A 166 1.56 -6.07 19.08
C ARG A 166 0.44 -5.08 18.79
N ALA A 167 -0.71 -5.57 18.34
CA ALA A 167 -1.84 -4.76 17.87
C ALA A 167 -2.22 -3.60 18.80
N ARG A 168 -2.11 -3.78 20.12
CA ARG A 168 -2.41 -2.72 21.11
C ARG A 168 -1.49 -1.49 21.04
N THR A 169 -0.32 -1.60 20.42
CA THR A 169 0.65 -0.51 20.26
C THR A 169 0.70 0.03 18.83
N VAL A 170 -0.15 -0.50 17.95
CA VAL A 170 -0.28 -0.03 16.58
C VAL A 170 -1.06 1.28 16.57
N SER A 171 -0.62 2.20 15.76
CA SER A 171 -1.22 3.53 15.62
C SER A 171 -1.52 3.83 14.16
N ILE A 172 -2.56 4.61 13.90
CA ILE A 172 -2.68 5.36 12.64
C ILE A 172 -1.81 6.61 12.78
N VAL A 173 -1.05 6.93 11.75
CA VAL A 173 -0.09 8.03 11.74
C VAL A 173 -0.29 8.87 10.51
N CYS A 174 -0.17 10.18 10.67
CA CYS A 174 -0.01 11.13 9.58
C CYS A 174 1.41 11.71 9.62
N LEU A 175 2.10 11.66 8.47
CA LEU A 175 3.39 12.32 8.28
C LEU A 175 3.28 13.38 7.20
N ASP A 176 4.05 14.45 7.35
CA ASP A 176 4.36 15.35 6.23
C ASP A 176 5.24 14.62 5.22
N ALA A 177 4.79 14.49 3.98
CA ALA A 177 5.51 13.73 2.97
C ALA A 177 6.79 14.42 2.47
N THR A 178 6.94 15.72 2.71
CA THR A 178 8.13 16.49 2.29
C THR A 178 9.27 16.36 3.29
N THR A 179 8.94 16.42 4.60
CA THR A 179 9.95 16.44 5.68
C THR A 179 10.06 15.11 6.40
N GLY A 180 9.01 14.27 6.38
CA GLY A 180 8.91 13.06 7.18
C GLY A 180 8.49 13.30 8.63
N ASP A 181 8.14 14.54 9.00
CA ASP A 181 7.72 14.89 10.35
C ASP A 181 6.34 14.33 10.67
N GLU A 182 6.17 13.85 11.90
CA GLU A 182 4.87 13.39 12.39
C GLU A 182 3.95 14.58 12.64
N ARG A 183 2.76 14.53 12.03
CA ARG A 183 1.69 15.51 12.23
C ARG A 183 0.80 15.12 13.40
N TRP A 184 0.39 13.85 13.43
CA TRP A 184 -0.38 13.24 14.52
C TRP A 184 -0.25 11.73 14.52
N ARG A 185 -0.63 11.12 15.65
CA ARG A 185 -0.63 9.68 15.90
C ARG A 185 -1.81 9.31 16.80
N GLU A 186 -2.59 8.29 16.39
CA GLU A 186 -3.76 7.81 17.13
C GLU A 186 -3.74 6.29 17.31
N MET A 187 -4.01 5.81 18.50
CA MET A 187 -4.06 4.39 18.86
C MET A 187 -5.51 3.89 18.99
N GLY A 188 -5.66 2.56 19.10
CA GLY A 188 -6.95 1.95 19.43
C GLY A 188 -7.59 1.18 18.28
N PHE A 189 -6.96 1.14 17.10
CA PHE A 189 -7.51 0.50 15.90
C PHE A 189 -6.83 -0.84 15.57
N GLY A 190 -5.84 -1.26 16.38
CA GLY A 190 -5.04 -2.44 16.11
C GLY A 190 -4.28 -2.34 14.79
N CYS A 191 -3.92 -3.48 14.20
CA CYS A 191 -3.27 -3.55 12.89
C CYS A 191 -4.34 -3.59 11.79
N GLY A 192 -5.06 -2.49 11.65
CA GLY A 192 -6.13 -2.34 10.69
C GLY A 192 -5.61 -1.98 9.28
N SER A 193 -6.53 -1.48 8.46
CA SER A 193 -6.25 -1.03 7.10
C SER A 193 -7.04 0.23 6.78
N LEU A 194 -6.61 0.95 5.75
CA LEU A 194 -7.25 2.20 5.35
C LEU A 194 -7.30 2.34 3.83
N MET A 195 -8.29 3.07 3.35
CA MET A 195 -8.41 3.54 1.99
C MET A 195 -8.85 5.00 1.97
N LEU A 196 -8.70 5.66 0.84
CA LEU A 196 -9.13 7.03 0.63
C LEU A 196 -10.24 7.08 -0.42
N ALA A 197 -11.27 7.86 -0.16
CA ALA A 197 -12.27 8.24 -1.15
C ALA A 197 -12.51 9.74 -1.03
N ASP A 198 -12.25 10.47 -2.12
CA ASP A 198 -12.18 11.92 -2.10
C ASP A 198 -11.24 12.42 -0.97
N ASP A 199 -11.70 13.25 -0.07
CA ASP A 199 -10.96 13.76 1.09
C ASP A 199 -11.22 12.93 2.38
N THR A 200 -11.75 11.71 2.27
CA THR A 200 -12.16 10.91 3.43
C THR A 200 -11.34 9.64 3.56
N LEU A 201 -10.67 9.47 4.69
CA LEU A 201 -10.09 8.21 5.11
C LEU A 201 -11.21 7.27 5.54
N ILE A 202 -11.24 6.08 4.98
CA ILE A 202 -12.08 4.96 5.37
C ILE A 202 -11.18 3.95 6.04
N VAL A 203 -11.36 3.79 7.35
CA VAL A 203 -10.49 2.97 8.21
C VAL A 203 -11.26 1.75 8.66
N LEU A 204 -10.69 0.57 8.47
CA LEU A 204 -11.19 -0.67 9.06
C LEU A 204 -10.19 -1.11 10.14
N SER A 205 -10.65 -1.12 11.40
CA SER A 205 -9.84 -1.63 12.52
C SER A 205 -9.59 -3.13 12.38
N ASP A 206 -8.60 -3.66 13.08
CA ASP A 206 -8.33 -5.10 13.06
C ASP A 206 -9.41 -5.95 13.78
N GLN A 207 -10.35 -5.30 14.46
CA GLN A 207 -11.51 -5.92 15.12
C GLN A 207 -12.83 -5.72 14.36
N GLY A 208 -12.78 -5.04 13.19
CA GLY A 208 -13.94 -4.90 12.31
C GLY A 208 -14.78 -3.64 12.50
N GLU A 209 -14.28 -2.67 13.26
CA GLU A 209 -14.89 -1.36 13.32
C GLU A 209 -14.54 -0.56 12.06
N LEU A 210 -15.54 0.02 11.41
CA LEU A 210 -15.41 0.87 10.25
C LEU A 210 -15.58 2.33 10.65
N LEU A 211 -14.61 3.19 10.28
CA LEU A 211 -14.60 4.60 10.60
C LEU A 211 -14.41 5.45 9.35
N PHE A 212 -14.94 6.67 9.41
CA PHE A 212 -14.77 7.69 8.37
C PHE A 212 -14.20 8.94 9.01
N ALA A 213 -13.09 9.45 8.50
CA ALA A 213 -12.45 10.66 8.99
C ALA A 213 -11.96 11.51 7.82
N PRO A 214 -11.91 12.84 7.94
CA PRO A 214 -11.23 13.68 6.95
C PRO A 214 -9.74 13.27 6.86
N ALA A 215 -9.20 13.27 5.64
CA ALA A 215 -7.76 13.16 5.43
C ALA A 215 -7.10 14.52 5.74
N SER A 216 -6.94 14.83 7.03
CA SER A 216 -6.45 16.11 7.55
C SER A 216 -5.10 15.92 8.25
N PRO A 217 -4.13 16.83 8.05
CA PRO A 217 -2.87 16.83 8.78
C PRO A 217 -2.97 17.45 10.19
N GLU A 218 -4.07 18.07 10.55
CA GLU A 218 -4.25 18.72 11.85
C GLU A 218 -4.55 17.71 12.95
N ALA A 219 -5.48 16.76 12.69
CA ALA A 219 -5.89 15.74 13.64
C ALA A 219 -6.67 14.62 12.98
N PHE A 220 -6.72 13.45 13.60
CA PHE A 220 -7.63 12.36 13.27
C PHE A 220 -8.96 12.56 14.00
N THR A 221 -9.97 13.03 13.28
CA THR A 221 -11.29 13.34 13.85
C THR A 221 -12.37 12.54 13.14
N PRO A 222 -12.74 11.33 13.64
CA PRO A 222 -13.78 10.54 13.00
C PRO A 222 -15.13 11.25 12.96
N LEU A 223 -15.74 11.30 11.79
CA LEU A 223 -17.08 11.83 11.53
C LEU A 223 -18.16 10.81 11.87
N SER A 224 -17.84 9.54 11.64
CA SER A 224 -18.73 8.42 11.97
C SER A 224 -17.93 7.15 12.19
N ARG A 225 -18.50 6.23 12.95
CA ARG A 225 -17.93 4.93 13.24
C ARG A 225 -19.03 3.91 13.56
N GLY A 226 -18.76 2.64 13.29
CA GLY A 226 -19.68 1.55 13.60
C GLY A 226 -19.06 0.18 13.37
N GLU A 227 -19.58 -0.83 14.03
CA GLU A 227 -19.15 -2.22 13.84
C GLU A 227 -19.69 -2.75 12.49
N ALA A 228 -18.78 -3.12 11.61
CA ALA A 228 -19.10 -3.74 10.32
C ALA A 228 -18.94 -5.27 10.39
N LEU A 229 -17.92 -5.74 11.08
CA LEU A 229 -17.55 -7.15 11.21
C LEU A 229 -17.10 -7.44 12.64
N ASP A 230 -17.01 -8.70 12.97
CA ASP A 230 -16.32 -9.25 14.13
C ASP A 230 -15.05 -10.01 13.68
N GLY A 231 -14.18 -10.37 14.63
CA GLY A 231 -12.97 -11.12 14.37
C GLY A 231 -11.87 -10.30 13.68
N LYS A 232 -10.89 -10.99 13.15
CA LYS A 232 -9.68 -10.38 12.62
C LYS A 232 -9.89 -9.81 11.22
N CYS A 233 -9.72 -8.50 11.05
CA CYS A 233 -9.91 -7.77 9.80
C CYS A 233 -8.60 -7.14 9.33
N TRP A 234 -7.90 -7.82 8.41
CA TRP A 234 -6.62 -7.36 7.83
C TRP A 234 -6.71 -7.01 6.34
N SER A 235 -7.86 -7.28 5.73
CA SER A 235 -8.09 -6.93 4.33
C SER A 235 -8.51 -5.47 4.22
N VAL A 236 -7.95 -4.76 3.24
CA VAL A 236 -8.35 -3.38 2.93
C VAL A 236 -9.83 -3.38 2.50
N PRO A 237 -10.67 -2.47 3.04
CA PRO A 237 -12.03 -2.30 2.55
C PRO A 237 -12.05 -1.84 1.09
N VAL A 238 -13.10 -2.16 0.35
CA VAL A 238 -13.25 -1.80 -1.05
C VAL A 238 -14.52 -1.00 -1.23
N LEU A 239 -14.41 0.22 -1.77
CA LEU A 239 -15.55 1.08 -2.09
C LEU A 239 -15.92 0.96 -3.56
N VAL A 240 -17.16 0.58 -3.84
CA VAL A 240 -17.73 0.52 -5.19
C VAL A 240 -19.16 1.07 -5.16
N ARG A 241 -19.45 2.11 -5.94
CA ARG A 241 -20.79 2.66 -6.14
C ARG A 241 -21.56 2.88 -4.83
N LYS A 242 -20.95 3.59 -3.86
CA LYS A 242 -21.49 3.88 -2.52
C LYS A 242 -21.67 2.63 -1.63
N ARG A 243 -20.98 1.56 -1.92
CA ARG A 243 -20.96 0.34 -1.10
C ARG A 243 -19.56 0.00 -0.68
N ILE A 244 -19.36 -0.21 0.62
CA ILE A 244 -18.08 -0.64 1.17
C ILE A 244 -18.18 -2.13 1.48
N TYR A 245 -17.26 -2.88 0.93
CA TYR A 245 -17.11 -4.31 1.17
C TYR A 245 -15.97 -4.52 2.16
N CYS A 246 -16.27 -5.15 3.27
CA CYS A 246 -15.29 -5.51 4.30
C CYS A 246 -15.28 -7.04 4.48
N ARG A 247 -14.09 -7.59 4.72
CA ARG A 247 -13.89 -9.03 4.91
C ARG A 247 -13.02 -9.29 6.13
N ASN A 248 -13.38 -10.34 6.92
CA ASN A 248 -12.55 -10.84 8.01
C ASN A 248 -11.73 -12.10 7.62
N ALA A 249 -10.86 -12.56 8.53
CA ALA A 249 -10.03 -13.74 8.33
C ALA A 249 -10.83 -15.05 8.27
N ASP A 250 -12.03 -15.10 8.88
CA ASP A 250 -12.92 -16.25 8.87
C ASP A 250 -13.70 -16.38 7.54
N GLY A 251 -13.48 -15.45 6.61
CA GLY A 251 -14.11 -15.45 5.28
C GLY A 251 -15.49 -14.78 5.24
N ARG A 252 -15.93 -14.17 6.34
CA ARG A 252 -17.17 -13.37 6.34
C ARG A 252 -16.96 -12.11 5.52
N LEU A 253 -17.88 -11.85 4.60
CA LEU A 253 -17.94 -10.65 3.78
C LEU A 253 -19.23 -9.88 4.07
N VAL A 254 -19.09 -8.59 4.34
CA VAL A 254 -20.22 -7.67 4.50
C VAL A 254 -20.18 -6.56 3.48
N CYS A 255 -21.37 -6.03 3.17
CA CYS A 255 -21.55 -4.87 2.32
C CYS A 255 -22.29 -3.79 3.09
N VAL A 256 -21.65 -2.65 3.30
CA VAL A 256 -22.20 -1.49 4.00
C VAL A 256 -22.56 -0.43 2.97
N ASN A 257 -23.83 0.03 2.96
CA ASN A 257 -24.21 1.18 2.15
C ASN A 257 -23.74 2.47 2.82
N VAL A 258 -23.03 3.31 2.08
CA VAL A 258 -22.62 4.64 2.48
C VAL A 258 -23.45 5.67 1.70
N GLU A 259 -24.63 5.98 2.22
CA GLU A 259 -25.43 7.09 1.76
C GLU A 259 -25.25 8.25 2.73
N LEU A 260 -24.82 9.40 2.19
CA LEU A 260 -24.92 10.65 2.95
C LEU A 260 -26.42 10.88 3.22
N LYS A 261 -26.85 10.77 4.46
CA LYS A 261 -28.15 11.33 4.81
C LYS A 261 -28.10 12.81 4.46
N PRO A 262 -29.07 13.34 3.69
CA PRO A 262 -29.14 14.80 3.53
C PRO A 262 -29.09 15.40 4.92
N SER A 263 -28.20 16.36 5.14
CA SER A 263 -28.23 17.21 6.32
C SER A 263 -29.69 17.69 6.45
N ALA A 264 -30.31 17.44 7.59
CA ALA A 264 -31.62 18.02 7.88
C ALA A 264 -31.44 19.52 7.71
N ALA A 265 -31.89 20.04 6.56
CA ALA A 265 -31.96 21.46 6.35
C ALA A 265 -32.73 22.00 7.55
N SER A 266 -32.10 22.90 8.29
CA SER A 266 -32.75 23.63 9.37
C SER A 266 -34.06 24.20 8.80
N VAL A 267 -35.17 23.57 9.16
CA VAL A 267 -36.47 24.23 9.03
C VAL A 267 -36.41 25.35 10.05
N ALA A 268 -35.99 26.53 9.59
CA ALA A 268 -36.17 27.74 10.35
C ALA A 268 -37.68 28.03 10.45
N PRO A 269 -38.18 28.44 11.63
CA PRO A 269 -39.57 28.72 11.87
C PRO A 269 -40.09 29.92 11.06
#